data_d5cf29314b7eb08e8312dfb14c4811ff
#
_entry.id   d5cf29314b7eb08e8312dfb14c4811ff
#
_cell.length_a   1.000
_cell.length_b   1.000
_cell.length_c   1.000
_cell.angle_alpha   90.00
_cell.angle_beta   90.00
_cell.angle_gamma   90.00
#
_symmetry.space_group_name_H-M   'P 1'
#
loop_
_entity.id
_entity.type
_entity.pdbx_description
1 polymer ?
#
loop_
_entity_poly.entity_id
_entity_poly.type
_entity_poly.pdbx_seq_one_letter_code
_entity_poly.pdbx_strand_id
1 'polypeptide(L)'
;MALQAAKFPDVDMPFALDQIAGWQAARRKLPSWAAVDGLIYPPHISMEQCSSEATARYKAPSASPKGERCILEPDEKTPSNGNECILKSNERTPDNGNECILEPDEKTPDNVNGTLLGPSPLGEWEGAFIDLTGGFGVDFSFLSRGFSRAVYVERQPHLCDVARKNFALLGLDNTEVVCGDGVEYLQTIGHAAMIYLDPARRDSHGGRTYAISDCTPDVLSLLPTLLSKADRVMVKLSPMLDWHETVRSLNAVCPDCVAEVHIVSVCNECKEMLVVMTKHTHAPLTVHCVDLSPLQLPQGGEPSPMKTSERGISKKKDIQLGRSPKGEGCILKPDEKTPDNGNVTRLGLSPLGELEGALFSFTPSVPSPLGTSSGLSPLGELEGALYEPNASIMKAGCFSQLCERYGVRAVGRNSHLFVSDEAVDDFPGRRFRILATSSMNKKEIKKALSGIDSANITVRNFPLSVAELRKRLKLKDGGDTYIFATTVGTDKRLLIICKKA
;
A
#
# COMPACT_ATOMS: atom_id res chain seq x y z
N MET A 1 -8.52 -18.43 30.26
CA MET A 1 -9.97 -18.24 30.10
C MET A 1 -10.68 -19.51 29.60
N ALA A 2 -10.23 -20.21 28.57
CA ALA A 2 -10.88 -21.44 28.10
C ALA A 2 -11.12 -22.50 29.21
N LEU A 3 -10.19 -22.66 30.16
CA LEU A 3 -10.30 -23.54 31.31
C LEU A 3 -11.36 -23.15 32.37
N GLN A 4 -12.01 -21.99 32.21
CA GLN A 4 -13.00 -21.46 33.13
C GLN A 4 -14.38 -21.23 32.47
N ALA A 5 -14.60 -21.79 31.29
CA ALA A 5 -15.85 -21.65 30.53
C ALA A 5 -17.11 -21.95 31.37
N ALA A 6 -17.02 -22.95 32.26
CA ALA A 6 -18.12 -23.33 33.15
C ALA A 6 -18.55 -22.21 34.15
N LYS A 7 -17.73 -21.17 34.33
CA LYS A 7 -18.07 -20.03 35.20
C LYS A 7 -18.90 -18.96 34.48
N PHE A 8 -19.07 -19.05 33.17
CA PHE A 8 -19.75 -18.06 32.34
C PHE A 8 -20.72 -18.77 31.39
N PRO A 9 -21.80 -19.38 31.91
CA PRO A 9 -22.72 -20.20 31.11
C PRO A 9 -23.45 -19.42 30.00
N ASP A 10 -23.62 -18.11 30.18
CA ASP A 10 -24.33 -17.22 29.25
C ASP A 10 -23.42 -16.58 28.19
N VAL A 11 -22.13 -16.94 28.16
CA VAL A 11 -21.15 -16.38 27.22
C VAL A 11 -20.80 -17.44 26.17
N ASP A 12 -20.96 -17.09 24.89
CA ASP A 12 -20.35 -17.85 23.77
C ASP A 12 -18.82 -17.75 23.88
N MET A 13 -18.24 -18.69 24.57
CA MET A 13 -16.81 -18.71 24.87
C MET A 13 -15.92 -18.83 23.60
N PRO A 14 -16.24 -19.65 22.58
CA PRO A 14 -15.53 -19.66 21.32
C PRO A 14 -15.50 -18.28 20.68
N PHE A 15 -16.65 -17.64 20.52
CA PHE A 15 -16.75 -16.29 19.96
C PHE A 15 -15.95 -15.27 20.78
N ALA A 16 -16.10 -15.29 22.10
CA ALA A 16 -15.37 -14.36 22.99
C ALA A 16 -13.85 -14.51 22.88
N LEU A 17 -13.36 -15.74 22.77
CA LEU A 17 -11.92 -16.01 22.58
C LEU A 17 -11.43 -15.52 21.22
N ASP A 18 -12.21 -15.72 20.17
CA ASP A 18 -11.88 -15.20 18.84
C ASP A 18 -11.84 -13.67 18.83
N GLN A 19 -12.79 -13.00 19.52
CA GLN A 19 -12.79 -11.54 19.63
C GLN A 19 -11.54 -11.03 20.39
N ILE A 20 -11.17 -11.68 21.49
CA ILE A 20 -9.97 -11.31 22.25
C ILE A 20 -8.70 -11.51 21.41
N ALA A 21 -8.58 -12.65 20.73
CA ALA A 21 -7.44 -12.93 19.85
C ALA A 21 -7.37 -11.95 18.68
N GLY A 22 -8.52 -11.65 18.05
CA GLY A 22 -8.66 -10.70 16.97
C GLY A 22 -8.25 -9.29 17.40
N TRP A 23 -8.71 -8.82 18.55
CA TRP A 23 -8.34 -7.52 19.09
C TRP A 23 -6.83 -7.44 19.43
N GLN A 24 -6.25 -8.49 20.02
CA GLN A 24 -4.82 -8.54 20.29
C GLN A 24 -3.97 -8.47 19.02
N ALA A 25 -4.41 -9.13 17.94
CA ALA A 25 -3.77 -9.03 16.63
C ALA A 25 -3.94 -7.62 16.03
N ALA A 26 -5.17 -7.06 16.13
CA ALA A 26 -5.50 -5.73 15.63
C ALA A 26 -4.67 -4.62 16.30
N ARG A 27 -4.36 -4.70 17.58
CA ARG A 27 -3.50 -3.72 18.26
C ARG A 27 -2.16 -3.49 17.56
N ARG A 28 -1.63 -4.49 16.86
CA ARG A 28 -0.36 -4.39 16.12
C ARG A 28 -0.58 -4.15 14.63
N LYS A 29 -1.61 -4.77 14.06
CA LYS A 29 -1.84 -4.81 12.61
C LYS A 29 -2.76 -3.68 12.13
N LEU A 30 -3.75 -3.30 12.96
CA LEU A 30 -4.83 -2.36 12.68
C LEU A 30 -5.07 -1.46 13.91
N PRO A 31 -4.10 -0.65 14.34
CA PRO A 31 -4.18 0.10 15.59
C PRO A 31 -5.39 1.04 15.66
N SER A 32 -5.79 1.68 14.54
CA SER A 32 -6.98 2.54 14.52
C SER A 32 -8.28 1.76 14.71
N TRP A 33 -8.36 0.54 14.21
CA TRP A 33 -9.51 -0.34 14.45
C TRP A 33 -9.55 -0.82 15.90
N ALA A 34 -8.40 -1.19 16.47
CA ALA A 34 -8.31 -1.64 17.85
C ALA A 34 -8.69 -0.55 18.88
N ALA A 35 -8.67 0.72 18.48
CA ALA A 35 -9.09 1.85 19.29
C ALA A 35 -10.61 2.10 19.28
N VAL A 36 -11.38 1.43 18.40
CA VAL A 36 -12.84 1.55 18.31
C VAL A 36 -13.48 0.40 19.06
N ASP A 37 -14.28 0.74 20.06
CA ASP A 37 -15.00 -0.25 20.86
C ASP A 37 -16.14 -0.90 20.05
N GLY A 38 -16.33 -2.19 20.25
CA GLY A 38 -17.46 -2.94 19.67
C GLY A 38 -17.22 -3.47 18.25
N LEU A 39 -16.05 -3.25 17.66
CA LEU A 39 -15.69 -3.89 16.38
C LEU A 39 -15.65 -5.41 16.52
N ILE A 40 -16.17 -6.08 15.49
CA ILE A 40 -16.17 -7.53 15.40
C ILE A 40 -14.98 -7.97 14.56
N TYR A 41 -14.18 -8.88 15.13
CA TYR A 41 -13.02 -9.47 14.46
C TYR A 41 -13.35 -10.86 13.90
N PRO A 42 -12.87 -11.19 12.71
CA PRO A 42 -13.05 -12.51 12.13
C PRO A 42 -12.14 -13.54 12.82
N PRO A 43 -12.32 -14.85 12.55
CA PRO A 43 -11.41 -15.88 13.01
C PRO A 43 -9.95 -15.58 12.67
N HIS A 44 -9.02 -16.10 13.48
CA HIS A 44 -7.59 -15.81 13.43
C HIS A 44 -6.97 -15.86 12.02
N ILE A 45 -7.32 -16.84 11.19
CA ILE A 45 -6.80 -17.01 9.82
C ILE A 45 -7.13 -15.78 8.97
N SER A 46 -8.35 -15.28 9.03
CA SER A 46 -8.76 -14.08 8.26
C SER A 46 -8.04 -12.82 8.76
N MET A 47 -7.78 -12.74 10.07
CA MET A 47 -6.96 -11.66 10.65
C MET A 47 -5.51 -11.69 10.19
N GLU A 48 -4.93 -12.87 9.95
CA GLU A 48 -3.58 -12.98 9.41
C GLU A 48 -3.52 -12.57 7.92
N GLN A 49 -4.53 -12.93 7.15
CA GLN A 49 -4.58 -12.70 5.71
C GLN A 49 -4.97 -11.28 5.30
N CYS A 50 -5.70 -10.53 6.14
CA CYS A 50 -6.08 -9.16 5.81
C CYS A 50 -4.86 -8.22 5.71
N SER A 51 -5.01 -7.10 5.03
CA SER A 51 -4.00 -6.04 4.96
C SER A 51 -3.65 -5.50 6.35
N SER A 52 -2.43 -4.99 6.50
CA SER A 52 -2.09 -4.14 7.65
C SER A 52 -2.65 -2.74 7.45
N GLU A 53 -2.81 -1.99 8.53
CA GLU A 53 -3.24 -0.59 8.44
C GLU A 53 -2.27 0.25 7.60
N ALA A 54 -0.96 0.01 7.70
CA ALA A 54 0.04 0.70 6.90
C ALA A 54 -0.18 0.47 5.39
N THR A 55 -0.38 -0.78 4.97
CA THR A 55 -0.61 -1.09 3.55
C THR A 55 -1.99 -0.63 3.08
N ALA A 56 -3.02 -0.66 3.93
CA ALA A 56 -4.35 -0.16 3.60
C ALA A 56 -4.37 1.37 3.42
N ARG A 57 -3.69 2.10 4.31
CA ARG A 57 -3.51 3.57 4.19
C ARG A 57 -2.72 3.96 2.94
N TYR A 58 -1.71 3.18 2.58
CA TYR A 58 -0.93 3.43 1.36
C TYR A 58 -1.81 3.39 0.09
N LYS A 59 -2.79 2.49 0.04
CA LYS A 59 -3.73 2.36 -1.08
C LYS A 59 -4.75 3.51 -1.14
N ALA A 60 -5.03 4.15 -0.01
CA ALA A 60 -6.04 5.20 0.07
C ALA A 60 -5.61 6.44 -0.74
N PRO A 61 -6.53 7.07 -1.49
CA PRO A 61 -6.24 8.33 -2.15
C PRO A 61 -5.79 9.37 -1.13
N SER A 62 -4.76 10.15 -1.47
CA SER A 62 -4.36 11.30 -0.65
C SER A 62 -5.52 12.26 -0.55
N ALA A 63 -6.05 12.47 0.63
CA ALA A 63 -7.04 13.53 0.82
C ALA A 63 -6.34 14.86 0.58
N SER A 64 -6.77 15.59 -0.45
CA SER A 64 -6.30 16.95 -0.68
C SER A 64 -6.64 17.83 0.54
N PRO A 65 -5.73 18.67 1.04
CA PRO A 65 -5.93 19.42 2.30
C PRO A 65 -6.98 20.53 2.24
N LYS A 66 -7.75 20.65 1.20
CA LYS A 66 -8.92 21.56 1.10
C LYS A 66 -9.82 21.00 0.00
N GLY A 67 -10.97 20.47 0.34
CA GLY A 67 -12.23 20.38 -0.41
C GLY A 67 -12.26 20.52 -1.94
N GLU A 68 -11.13 20.49 -2.60
CA GLU A 68 -11.02 20.47 -4.05
C GLU A 68 -11.08 19.00 -4.49
N ARG A 69 -12.15 18.66 -5.17
CA ARG A 69 -12.29 17.42 -5.92
C ARG A 69 -11.03 17.25 -6.75
N CYS A 70 -10.31 16.15 -6.57
CA CYS A 70 -9.35 15.69 -7.58
C CYS A 70 -10.12 15.27 -8.83
N ILE A 71 -10.56 16.25 -9.59
CA ILE A 71 -10.88 16.09 -11.00
C ILE A 71 -9.48 16.09 -11.64
N LEU A 72 -9.03 14.94 -12.09
CA LEU A 72 -7.91 14.86 -13.01
C LEU A 72 -8.43 15.46 -14.32
N GLU A 73 -8.18 16.76 -14.53
CA GLU A 73 -8.38 17.37 -15.82
C GLU A 73 -7.40 16.71 -16.81
N PRO A 74 -7.87 16.26 -17.98
CA PRO A 74 -6.96 15.84 -19.03
C PRO A 74 -6.18 17.08 -19.49
N ASP A 75 -4.85 16.96 -19.54
CA ASP A 75 -3.95 17.98 -20.08
C ASP A 75 -4.29 18.25 -21.54
N GLU A 76 -5.16 19.24 -21.80
CA GLU A 76 -5.30 19.86 -23.11
C GLU A 76 -4.23 20.94 -23.25
N LYS A 77 -3.11 20.59 -23.88
CA LYS A 77 -2.24 21.56 -24.56
C LYS A 77 -1.78 21.02 -25.90
N THR A 78 -2.66 21.10 -26.88
CA THR A 78 -2.25 21.18 -28.27
C THR A 78 -2.39 22.63 -28.72
N PRO A 79 -1.39 23.25 -29.37
CA PRO A 79 -1.53 24.59 -29.92
C PRO A 79 -2.32 24.52 -31.20
N SER A 80 -3.51 25.08 -31.21
CA SER A 80 -4.27 25.34 -32.43
C SER A 80 -3.90 26.70 -32.99
N ASN A 81 -3.47 26.68 -34.26
CA ASN A 81 -3.36 27.85 -35.11
C ASN A 81 -4.71 28.54 -35.26
N GLY A 82 -4.66 29.86 -35.23
CA GLY A 82 -5.82 30.71 -35.25
C GLY A 82 -6.70 30.65 -36.51
N ASN A 83 -7.98 30.84 -36.26
CA ASN A 83 -8.83 31.66 -37.14
C ASN A 83 -9.98 32.20 -36.30
N GLU A 84 -10.04 33.54 -36.27
CA GLU A 84 -11.14 34.31 -35.68
C GLU A 84 -12.45 34.01 -36.38
N CYS A 85 -13.50 33.80 -35.61
CA CYS A 85 -14.86 34.07 -36.03
C CYS A 85 -15.60 34.84 -34.95
N ILE A 86 -15.83 36.10 -35.25
CA ILE A 86 -16.66 37.06 -34.52
C ILE A 86 -18.12 36.60 -34.56
N LEU A 87 -18.78 36.40 -33.45
CA LEU A 87 -20.24 36.40 -33.38
C LEU A 87 -20.71 37.42 -32.38
N LYS A 88 -21.46 38.37 -32.94
CA LYS A 88 -22.14 39.47 -32.28
C LYS A 88 -23.35 38.98 -31.49
N SER A 89 -23.53 39.57 -30.32
CA SER A 89 -24.74 39.57 -29.55
C SER A 89 -25.94 40.20 -30.28
N ASN A 90 -27.14 39.65 -30.16
CA ASN A 90 -28.36 40.47 -30.11
C ASN A 90 -29.51 39.80 -29.40
N GLU A 91 -30.20 40.59 -28.72
CA GLU A 91 -31.26 40.59 -27.75
C GLU A 91 -32.66 40.11 -28.20
N ARG A 92 -33.49 39.74 -27.15
CA ARG A 92 -34.94 39.94 -26.95
C ARG A 92 -35.96 38.99 -27.59
N THR A 93 -36.64 38.31 -26.69
CA THR A 93 -38.03 37.89 -26.47
C THR A 93 -39.12 38.57 -27.36
N PRO A 94 -40.43 38.12 -27.45
CA PRO A 94 -41.21 37.29 -26.52
C PRO A 94 -42.30 36.34 -27.16
N ASP A 95 -42.83 35.47 -26.31
CA ASP A 95 -44.27 35.08 -26.14
C ASP A 95 -45.01 34.33 -27.26
N ASN A 96 -45.51 33.13 -26.90
CA ASN A 96 -46.94 32.76 -26.97
C ASN A 96 -47.17 31.30 -26.52
N GLY A 97 -48.09 31.16 -25.60
CA GLY A 97 -48.52 29.97 -24.97
C GLY A 97 -49.32 28.99 -25.84
N ASN A 98 -49.41 27.80 -25.34
CA ASN A 98 -50.59 26.94 -25.39
C ASN A 98 -50.51 25.86 -24.33
N GLU A 99 -51.42 25.92 -23.39
CA GLU A 99 -51.79 24.88 -22.45
C GLU A 99 -52.34 23.65 -23.16
N CYS A 100 -51.94 22.46 -22.72
CA CYS A 100 -52.76 21.27 -22.77
C CYS A 100 -52.75 20.56 -21.45
N ILE A 101 -53.88 20.68 -20.75
CA ILE A 101 -54.32 19.96 -19.56
C ILE A 101 -54.67 18.53 -19.98
N LEU A 102 -54.20 17.54 -19.28
CA LEU A 102 -54.83 16.23 -19.13
C LEU A 102 -54.75 15.78 -17.70
N GLU A 103 -55.95 15.64 -17.11
CA GLU A 103 -56.22 15.17 -15.74
C GLU A 103 -56.04 13.63 -15.58
N PRO A 104 -56.02 13.13 -14.34
CA PRO A 104 -55.57 11.80 -13.99
C PRO A 104 -56.74 10.80 -13.93
N ASP A 105 -56.48 9.54 -14.24
CA ASP A 105 -57.38 8.42 -13.89
C ASP A 105 -56.73 7.48 -12.87
N GLU A 106 -57.43 7.31 -11.77
CA GLU A 106 -57.23 6.34 -10.69
C GLU A 106 -57.39 4.90 -11.18
N LYS A 107 -56.55 3.99 -10.67
CA LYS A 107 -56.92 2.75 -9.97
C LYS A 107 -55.71 1.88 -9.66
N THR A 108 -55.42 1.75 -8.35
CA THR A 108 -54.63 0.64 -7.79
C THR A 108 -55.41 -0.68 -7.90
N PRO A 109 -54.71 -1.83 -7.94
CA PRO A 109 -54.63 -2.62 -6.73
C PRO A 109 -53.26 -3.25 -6.43
N ASP A 110 -53.03 -3.42 -5.13
CA ASP A 110 -51.93 -4.12 -4.48
C ASP A 110 -51.55 -5.45 -5.11
N ASN A 111 -50.24 -5.67 -5.31
CA ASN A 111 -49.66 -6.99 -5.06
C ASN A 111 -48.16 -6.90 -4.74
N VAL A 112 -47.83 -7.43 -3.58
CA VAL A 112 -46.50 -7.57 -3.01
C VAL A 112 -45.76 -8.61 -3.83
N ASN A 113 -44.64 -8.22 -4.52
CA ASN A 113 -43.50 -9.12 -4.75
C ASN A 113 -42.33 -8.35 -5.32
N GLY A 114 -41.20 -8.47 -4.61
CA GLY A 114 -39.84 -8.40 -5.13
C GLY A 114 -39.52 -7.27 -6.10
N THR A 115 -39.26 -6.05 -5.60
CA THR A 115 -38.74 -4.97 -6.42
C THR A 115 -37.32 -5.31 -6.86
N LEU A 116 -37.20 -5.84 -8.08
CA LEU A 116 -36.00 -5.70 -8.88
C LEU A 116 -35.85 -4.18 -9.11
N LEU A 117 -34.86 -3.59 -8.47
CA LEU A 117 -34.46 -2.21 -8.73
C LEU A 117 -34.15 -2.08 -10.21
N GLY A 118 -34.92 -1.29 -10.93
CA GLY A 118 -34.69 -0.96 -12.33
C GLY A 118 -33.34 -0.26 -12.52
N PRO A 119 -32.82 -0.17 -13.76
CA PRO A 119 -31.52 0.44 -14.02
C PRO A 119 -31.53 1.89 -13.57
N SER A 120 -30.63 2.19 -12.62
CA SER A 120 -30.35 3.55 -12.15
C SER A 120 -29.90 4.46 -13.30
N PRO A 121 -30.23 5.77 -13.26
CA PRO A 121 -29.74 6.74 -14.22
C PRO A 121 -28.21 6.72 -14.30
N LEU A 122 -27.65 6.91 -15.49
CA LEU A 122 -26.21 6.84 -15.83
C LEU A 122 -25.26 7.69 -14.96
N GLY A 123 -25.79 8.60 -14.11
CA GLY A 123 -24.99 9.42 -13.18
C GLY A 123 -24.78 8.84 -11.77
N GLU A 124 -25.42 7.74 -11.43
CA GLU A 124 -25.40 7.22 -10.04
C GLU A 124 -24.07 6.60 -9.60
N TRP A 125 -23.23 6.21 -10.56
CA TRP A 125 -21.92 5.58 -10.34
C TRP A 125 -20.74 6.52 -10.55
N GLU A 126 -20.97 7.72 -11.09
CA GLU A 126 -19.92 8.70 -11.30
C GLU A 126 -19.26 9.10 -9.97
N GLY A 127 -17.93 8.92 -9.89
CA GLY A 127 -17.20 9.16 -8.64
C GLY A 127 -17.29 8.04 -7.60
N ALA A 128 -17.92 6.88 -7.91
CA ALA A 128 -18.03 5.76 -6.99
C ALA A 128 -16.77 4.90 -6.93
N PHE A 129 -16.51 4.33 -5.74
CA PHE A 129 -15.53 3.29 -5.51
C PHE A 129 -16.24 1.94 -5.30
N ILE A 130 -15.73 0.87 -5.91
CA ILE A 130 -16.32 -0.47 -5.81
C ILE A 130 -15.22 -1.48 -5.47
N ASP A 131 -15.38 -2.20 -4.36
CA ASP A 131 -14.59 -3.37 -4.01
C ASP A 131 -15.38 -4.64 -4.34
N LEU A 132 -14.92 -5.41 -5.33
CA LEU A 132 -15.58 -6.64 -5.79
C LEU A 132 -15.20 -7.88 -4.97
N THR A 133 -14.31 -7.74 -3.99
CA THR A 133 -13.73 -8.85 -3.21
C THR A 133 -13.62 -8.50 -1.72
N GLY A 134 -14.62 -7.91 -1.16
CA GLY A 134 -14.66 -7.22 0.12
C GLY A 134 -13.92 -7.88 1.29
N GLY A 135 -14.05 -9.19 1.48
CA GLY A 135 -13.39 -9.93 2.54
C GLY A 135 -13.70 -9.40 3.94
N PHE A 136 -12.68 -9.16 4.77
CA PHE A 136 -12.89 -8.54 6.08
C PHE A 136 -13.10 -7.01 6.02
N GLY A 137 -12.91 -6.37 4.87
CA GLY A 137 -13.20 -4.96 4.65
C GLY A 137 -12.13 -3.99 5.12
N VAL A 138 -10.91 -4.45 5.43
CA VAL A 138 -9.83 -3.55 5.89
C VAL A 138 -9.45 -2.57 4.78
N ASP A 139 -9.07 -3.06 3.60
CA ASP A 139 -8.69 -2.20 2.47
C ASP A 139 -9.85 -1.27 2.09
N PHE A 140 -11.07 -1.81 2.01
CA PHE A 140 -12.27 -1.04 1.74
C PHE A 140 -12.46 0.13 2.70
N SER A 141 -12.26 -0.10 4.01
CA SER A 141 -12.49 0.92 5.04
C SER A 141 -11.57 2.15 4.92
N PHE A 142 -10.39 1.99 4.32
CA PHE A 142 -9.47 3.09 4.06
C PHE A 142 -9.69 3.72 2.69
N LEU A 143 -9.87 2.89 1.65
CA LEU A 143 -10.11 3.36 0.28
C LEU A 143 -11.41 4.15 0.16
N SER A 144 -12.50 3.69 0.77
CA SER A 144 -13.84 4.32 0.68
C SER A 144 -13.88 5.78 1.10
N ARG A 145 -12.97 6.21 1.98
CA ARG A 145 -12.93 7.59 2.51
C ARG A 145 -12.58 8.64 1.45
N GLY A 146 -11.97 8.25 0.34
CA GLY A 146 -11.61 9.13 -0.77
C GLY A 146 -12.72 9.35 -1.80
N PHE A 147 -13.90 8.72 -1.62
CA PHE A 147 -14.96 8.72 -2.62
C PHE A 147 -16.30 9.20 -2.03
N SER A 148 -17.17 9.74 -2.89
CA SER A 148 -18.51 10.18 -2.47
C SER A 148 -19.46 9.02 -2.15
N ARG A 149 -19.29 7.90 -2.82
CA ARG A 149 -20.00 6.63 -2.63
C ARG A 149 -19.00 5.48 -2.71
N ALA A 150 -19.18 4.47 -1.87
CA ALA A 150 -18.36 3.26 -1.90
C ALA A 150 -19.23 2.02 -1.74
N VAL A 151 -19.01 1.01 -2.58
CA VAL A 151 -19.75 -0.25 -2.55
C VAL A 151 -18.79 -1.40 -2.25
N TYR A 152 -19.11 -2.12 -1.18
CA TYR A 152 -18.43 -3.33 -0.75
C TYR A 152 -19.24 -4.54 -1.19
N VAL A 153 -18.62 -5.46 -1.95
CA VAL A 153 -19.27 -6.71 -2.41
C VAL A 153 -18.54 -7.91 -1.84
N GLU A 154 -19.28 -8.80 -1.14
CA GLU A 154 -18.72 -10.01 -0.53
C GLU A 154 -19.75 -11.16 -0.63
N ARG A 155 -19.26 -12.35 -0.95
CA ARG A 155 -20.09 -13.54 -1.12
C ARG A 155 -20.57 -14.19 0.18
N GLN A 156 -19.80 -14.03 1.24
CA GLN A 156 -20.05 -14.69 2.53
C GLN A 156 -20.98 -13.83 3.40
N PRO A 157 -22.25 -14.27 3.66
CA PRO A 157 -23.22 -13.45 4.38
C PRO A 157 -22.73 -12.98 5.76
N HIS A 158 -22.00 -13.85 6.49
CA HIS A 158 -21.49 -13.51 7.81
C HIS A 158 -20.45 -12.37 7.76
N LEU A 159 -19.61 -12.29 6.70
CA LEU A 159 -18.69 -11.17 6.51
C LEU A 159 -19.43 -9.89 6.13
N CYS A 160 -20.50 -9.98 5.35
CA CYS A 160 -21.37 -8.85 5.05
C CYS A 160 -21.99 -8.26 6.33
N ASP A 161 -22.46 -9.12 7.25
CA ASP A 161 -23.03 -8.68 8.52
C ASP A 161 -22.00 -8.05 9.44
N VAL A 162 -20.78 -8.60 9.49
CA VAL A 162 -19.65 -8.00 10.20
C VAL A 162 -19.28 -6.66 9.58
N ALA A 163 -19.19 -6.58 8.25
CA ALA A 163 -18.85 -5.35 7.54
C ALA A 163 -19.86 -4.22 7.83
N ARG A 164 -21.17 -4.48 7.74
CA ARG A 164 -22.22 -3.47 8.07
C ARG A 164 -22.04 -2.90 9.46
N LYS A 165 -21.79 -3.75 10.47
CA LYS A 165 -21.59 -3.30 11.85
C LYS A 165 -20.30 -2.52 12.01
N ASN A 166 -19.20 -3.04 11.46
CA ASN A 166 -17.89 -2.42 11.60
C ASN A 166 -17.82 -1.08 10.85
N PHE A 167 -18.37 -0.99 9.63
CA PHE A 167 -18.36 0.26 8.86
C PHE A 167 -19.17 1.36 9.56
N ALA A 168 -20.31 1.02 10.15
CA ALA A 168 -21.09 1.97 10.97
C ALA A 168 -20.27 2.48 12.18
N LEU A 169 -19.57 1.59 12.90
CA LEU A 169 -18.71 1.95 14.03
C LEU A 169 -17.48 2.77 13.59
N LEU A 170 -16.98 2.55 12.39
CA LEU A 170 -15.85 3.29 11.78
C LEU A 170 -16.29 4.65 11.18
N GLY A 171 -17.59 4.99 11.22
CA GLY A 171 -18.14 6.24 10.67
C GLY A 171 -18.03 6.32 9.16
N LEU A 172 -18.28 5.21 8.44
CA LEU A 172 -18.25 5.15 6.98
C LEU A 172 -19.69 5.29 6.44
N ASP A 173 -20.21 6.52 6.47
CA ASP A 173 -21.61 6.82 6.10
C ASP A 173 -21.88 6.77 4.58
N ASN A 174 -20.82 6.79 3.76
CA ASN A 174 -20.87 6.75 2.30
C ASN A 174 -20.84 5.32 1.73
N THR A 175 -21.01 4.28 2.56
CA THR A 175 -20.78 2.89 2.17
C THR A 175 -22.04 2.07 2.04
N GLU A 176 -22.08 1.20 1.03
CA GLU A 176 -23.12 0.21 0.80
C GLU A 176 -22.50 -1.20 0.86
N VAL A 177 -23.16 -2.14 1.54
CA VAL A 177 -22.74 -3.53 1.64
C VAL A 177 -23.67 -4.43 0.85
N VAL A 178 -23.15 -5.02 -0.22
CA VAL A 178 -23.84 -5.97 -1.09
C VAL A 178 -23.36 -7.39 -0.76
N CYS A 179 -24.31 -8.26 -0.43
CA CYS A 179 -24.01 -9.69 -0.25
C CYS A 179 -24.26 -10.42 -1.56
N GLY A 180 -23.20 -10.79 -2.29
CA GLY A 180 -23.30 -11.39 -3.60
C GLY A 180 -21.94 -11.69 -4.24
N ASP A 181 -21.98 -12.25 -5.43
CA ASP A 181 -20.78 -12.51 -6.23
C ASP A 181 -20.31 -11.21 -6.92
N GLY A 182 -19.03 -10.85 -6.72
CA GLY A 182 -18.46 -9.62 -7.30
C GLY A 182 -18.43 -9.62 -8.83
N VAL A 183 -18.30 -10.81 -9.47
CA VAL A 183 -18.30 -10.94 -10.94
C VAL A 183 -19.72 -10.70 -11.49
N GLU A 184 -20.73 -11.26 -10.82
CA GLU A 184 -22.13 -11.01 -11.17
C GLU A 184 -22.50 -9.54 -10.94
N TYR A 185 -22.09 -8.98 -9.80
CA TYR A 185 -22.33 -7.58 -9.50
C TYR A 185 -21.67 -6.64 -10.50
N LEU A 186 -20.46 -6.94 -10.97
CA LEU A 186 -19.76 -6.19 -12.02
C LEU A 186 -20.62 -6.01 -13.28
N GLN A 187 -21.48 -6.97 -13.63
CA GLN A 187 -22.34 -6.87 -14.80
C GLN A 187 -23.44 -5.82 -14.64
N THR A 188 -23.87 -5.55 -13.39
CA THR A 188 -25.01 -4.66 -13.09
C THR A 188 -24.62 -3.19 -12.94
N ILE A 189 -23.35 -2.87 -12.65
CA ILE A 189 -22.90 -1.50 -12.41
C ILE A 189 -22.75 -0.69 -13.70
N GLY A 190 -22.87 0.62 -13.56
CA GLY A 190 -22.48 1.60 -14.56
C GLY A 190 -20.96 1.85 -14.56
N HIS A 191 -20.56 3.10 -14.87
CA HIS A 191 -19.15 3.48 -14.89
C HIS A 191 -18.74 4.09 -13.54
N ALA A 192 -17.73 3.51 -12.89
CA ALA A 192 -17.22 3.91 -11.58
C ALA A 192 -15.88 4.66 -11.70
N ALA A 193 -15.53 5.48 -10.72
CA ALA A 193 -14.21 6.11 -10.66
C ALA A 193 -13.10 5.08 -10.41
N MET A 194 -13.37 4.08 -9.56
CA MET A 194 -12.38 3.06 -9.24
C MET A 194 -13.04 1.71 -8.93
N ILE A 195 -12.47 0.64 -9.47
CA ILE A 195 -12.77 -0.74 -9.07
C ILE A 195 -11.52 -1.35 -8.44
N TYR A 196 -11.70 -2.01 -7.29
CA TYR A 196 -10.67 -2.72 -6.55
C TYR A 196 -10.97 -4.22 -6.50
N LEU A 197 -9.90 -5.02 -6.61
CA LEU A 197 -9.94 -6.48 -6.45
C LEU A 197 -8.74 -6.96 -5.61
N ASP A 198 -9.01 -7.86 -4.67
CA ASP A 198 -8.03 -8.68 -3.97
C ASP A 198 -8.36 -10.16 -4.22
N PRO A 199 -8.05 -10.69 -5.41
CA PRO A 199 -8.46 -12.02 -5.79
C PRO A 199 -7.73 -13.07 -4.95
N ALA A 200 -8.50 -14.08 -4.46
CA ALA A 200 -7.94 -15.21 -3.75
C ALA A 200 -7.15 -16.13 -4.69
N ARG A 201 -6.20 -16.87 -4.15
CA ARG A 201 -5.47 -17.89 -4.92
C ARG A 201 -6.34 -19.14 -5.08
N ARG A 202 -6.25 -19.79 -6.23
CA ARG A 202 -6.87 -21.10 -6.44
C ARG A 202 -5.99 -22.20 -5.84
N ASP A 203 -6.33 -22.67 -4.66
CA ASP A 203 -5.67 -23.81 -4.03
C ASP A 203 -6.36 -25.12 -4.40
N SER A 204 -6.54 -25.42 -5.69
CA SER A 204 -7.17 -26.69 -6.08
C SER A 204 -6.30 -27.93 -5.82
N HIS A 205 -4.98 -27.79 -5.61
CA HIS A 205 -4.07 -28.94 -5.47
C HIS A 205 -2.85 -28.69 -4.58
N GLY A 206 -2.85 -27.69 -3.69
CA GLY A 206 -1.72 -27.43 -2.77
C GLY A 206 -0.43 -27.01 -3.48
N GLY A 207 -0.49 -26.64 -4.75
CA GLY A 207 0.64 -26.16 -5.54
C GLY A 207 0.90 -24.68 -5.28
N ARG A 208 2.17 -24.27 -5.37
CA ARG A 208 2.54 -22.85 -5.31
C ARG A 208 2.04 -22.16 -6.59
N THR A 209 1.14 -21.20 -6.43
CA THR A 209 0.58 -20.39 -7.51
C THR A 209 1.58 -19.33 -7.93
N TYR A 210 1.98 -19.30 -9.20
CA TYR A 210 3.03 -18.41 -9.70
C TYR A 210 2.57 -17.44 -10.80
N ALA A 211 1.28 -17.50 -11.20
CA ALA A 211 0.75 -16.68 -12.28
C ALA A 211 -0.56 -15.96 -11.88
N ILE A 212 -0.82 -14.81 -12.53
CA ILE A 212 -2.06 -14.05 -12.33
C ILE A 212 -3.30 -14.84 -12.80
N SER A 213 -3.14 -15.77 -13.76
CA SER A 213 -4.18 -16.68 -14.23
C SER A 213 -4.72 -17.63 -13.16
N ASP A 214 -3.97 -17.83 -12.07
CA ASP A 214 -4.34 -18.73 -11.00
C ASP A 214 -5.17 -18.05 -9.90
N CYS A 215 -5.59 -16.81 -10.11
CA CYS A 215 -6.41 -16.03 -9.20
C CYS A 215 -7.91 -16.30 -9.36
N THR A 216 -8.69 -16.10 -8.29
CA THR A 216 -10.15 -16.14 -8.30
C THR A 216 -10.68 -14.87 -7.61
N PRO A 217 -11.47 -14.04 -8.31
CA PRO A 217 -11.88 -14.17 -9.71
C PRO A 217 -10.70 -14.08 -10.70
N ASP A 218 -10.90 -14.64 -11.90
CA ASP A 218 -9.91 -14.59 -13.00
C ASP A 218 -9.81 -13.18 -13.56
N VAL A 219 -8.77 -12.45 -13.14
CA VAL A 219 -8.56 -11.05 -13.50
C VAL A 219 -8.37 -10.88 -15.01
N LEU A 220 -7.68 -11.82 -15.68
CA LEU A 220 -7.41 -11.71 -17.12
C LEU A 220 -8.70 -11.79 -17.95
N SER A 221 -9.59 -12.69 -17.60
CA SER A 221 -10.88 -12.83 -18.29
C SER A 221 -11.82 -11.64 -18.04
N LEU A 222 -11.73 -11.02 -16.85
CA LEU A 222 -12.56 -9.88 -16.46
C LEU A 222 -12.01 -8.53 -16.97
N LEU A 223 -10.73 -8.46 -17.34
CA LEU A 223 -10.01 -7.21 -17.59
C LEU A 223 -10.71 -6.29 -18.62
N PRO A 224 -11.21 -6.76 -19.78
CA PRO A 224 -11.90 -5.90 -20.72
C PRO A 224 -13.17 -5.26 -20.12
N THR A 225 -13.92 -6.03 -19.32
CA THR A 225 -15.13 -5.53 -18.65
C THR A 225 -14.78 -4.53 -17.57
N LEU A 226 -13.77 -4.81 -16.73
CA LEU A 226 -13.30 -3.91 -15.67
C LEU A 226 -12.91 -2.55 -16.24
N LEU A 227 -12.08 -2.55 -17.30
CA LEU A 227 -11.61 -1.33 -17.95
C LEU A 227 -12.70 -0.57 -18.72
N SER A 228 -13.78 -1.25 -19.12
CA SER A 228 -14.92 -0.58 -19.72
C SER A 228 -15.82 0.12 -18.71
N LYS A 229 -15.76 -0.30 -17.43
CA LYS A 229 -16.65 0.13 -16.34
C LYS A 229 -15.98 0.95 -15.25
N ALA A 230 -14.69 1.28 -15.39
CA ALA A 230 -14.00 2.15 -14.43
C ALA A 230 -12.92 3.00 -15.11
N ASP A 231 -12.72 4.20 -14.57
CA ASP A 231 -11.56 5.03 -14.94
C ASP A 231 -10.26 4.38 -14.48
N ARG A 232 -10.28 3.75 -13.31
CA ARG A 232 -9.13 3.13 -12.70
C ARG A 232 -9.48 1.76 -12.10
N VAL A 233 -8.67 0.77 -12.39
CA VAL A 233 -8.78 -0.56 -11.80
C VAL A 233 -7.52 -0.84 -11.00
N MET A 234 -7.66 -1.18 -9.72
CA MET A 234 -6.54 -1.58 -8.87
C MET A 234 -6.70 -3.05 -8.46
N VAL A 235 -5.67 -3.85 -8.70
CA VAL A 235 -5.65 -5.26 -8.30
C VAL A 235 -4.52 -5.48 -7.31
N LYS A 236 -4.85 -6.03 -6.13
CA LYS A 236 -3.87 -6.46 -5.14
C LYS A 236 -3.48 -7.90 -5.41
N LEU A 237 -2.20 -8.14 -5.53
CA LEU A 237 -1.63 -9.43 -5.85
C LEU A 237 -0.61 -9.86 -4.80
N SER A 238 -0.36 -11.16 -4.74
CA SER A 238 0.69 -11.72 -3.89
C SER A 238 2.07 -11.17 -4.27
N PRO A 239 2.92 -10.81 -3.30
CA PRO A 239 4.29 -10.40 -3.58
C PRO A 239 5.16 -11.52 -4.16
N MET A 240 4.66 -12.75 -4.23
CA MET A 240 5.35 -13.89 -4.84
C MET A 240 5.28 -13.89 -6.37
N LEU A 241 4.30 -13.20 -6.97
CA LEU A 241 4.18 -13.12 -8.42
C LEU A 241 5.32 -12.30 -9.02
N ASP A 242 5.74 -12.68 -10.23
CA ASP A 242 6.69 -11.89 -11.02
C ASP A 242 5.93 -10.70 -11.65
N TRP A 243 6.37 -9.48 -11.36
CA TRP A 243 5.68 -8.29 -11.83
C TRP A 243 5.83 -8.07 -13.34
N HIS A 244 6.95 -8.47 -13.94
CA HIS A 244 7.15 -8.35 -15.39
C HIS A 244 6.20 -9.29 -16.14
N GLU A 245 6.07 -10.54 -15.65
CA GLU A 245 5.15 -11.51 -16.23
C GLU A 245 3.70 -11.08 -16.04
N THR A 246 3.38 -10.52 -14.87
CA THR A 246 2.05 -9.97 -14.59
C THR A 246 1.68 -8.86 -15.58
N VAL A 247 2.57 -7.87 -15.76
CA VAL A 247 2.37 -6.77 -16.72
C VAL A 247 2.25 -7.30 -18.16
N ARG A 248 3.10 -8.24 -18.54
CA ARG A 248 3.05 -8.87 -19.88
C ARG A 248 1.71 -9.55 -20.13
N SER A 249 1.22 -10.33 -19.15
CA SER A 249 -0.04 -11.06 -19.24
C SER A 249 -1.24 -10.10 -19.35
N LEU A 250 -1.26 -9.02 -18.57
CA LEU A 250 -2.31 -8.00 -18.62
C LEU A 250 -2.30 -7.24 -19.95
N ASN A 251 -1.13 -6.78 -20.40
CA ASN A 251 -0.99 -6.06 -21.66
C ASN A 251 -1.20 -6.96 -22.90
N ALA A 252 -1.10 -8.27 -22.75
CA ALA A 252 -1.47 -9.20 -23.82
C ALA A 252 -3.00 -9.27 -24.04
N VAL A 253 -3.79 -9.05 -22.99
CA VAL A 253 -5.26 -8.99 -23.06
C VAL A 253 -5.74 -7.59 -23.47
N CYS A 254 -5.22 -6.56 -22.83
CA CYS A 254 -5.53 -5.15 -23.11
C CYS A 254 -4.21 -4.38 -23.26
N PRO A 255 -3.79 -4.08 -24.50
CA PRO A 255 -2.53 -3.37 -24.75
C PRO A 255 -2.44 -2.04 -24.00
N ASP A 256 -1.29 -1.77 -23.42
CA ASP A 256 -0.96 -0.51 -22.72
C ASP A 256 -1.95 -0.12 -21.61
N CYS A 257 -2.58 -1.12 -20.98
CA CYS A 257 -3.52 -0.83 -19.90
C CYS A 257 -2.85 -0.65 -18.54
N VAL A 258 -1.64 -1.18 -18.31
CA VAL A 258 -0.97 -1.10 -17.01
C VAL A 258 -0.25 0.25 -16.88
N ALA A 259 -0.74 1.09 -15.97
CA ALA A 259 -0.17 2.42 -15.71
C ALA A 259 0.90 2.38 -14.61
N GLU A 260 0.61 1.68 -13.50
CA GLU A 260 1.49 1.65 -12.33
C GLU A 260 1.59 0.24 -11.76
N VAL A 261 2.77 -0.10 -11.24
CA VAL A 261 2.99 -1.27 -10.40
C VAL A 261 3.61 -0.80 -9.09
N HIS A 262 2.99 -1.16 -7.96
CA HIS A 262 3.52 -0.85 -6.65
C HIS A 262 3.98 -2.14 -5.96
N ILE A 263 5.24 -2.20 -5.58
CA ILE A 263 5.81 -3.29 -4.80
C ILE A 263 5.94 -2.77 -3.38
N VAL A 264 5.02 -3.21 -2.50
CA VAL A 264 4.89 -2.67 -1.16
C VAL A 264 5.49 -3.63 -0.13
N SER A 265 6.45 -3.12 0.62
CA SER A 265 7.01 -3.77 1.81
C SER A 265 6.69 -2.99 3.08
N VAL A 266 6.73 -3.68 4.21
CA VAL A 266 6.62 -3.11 5.54
C VAL A 266 7.76 -3.66 6.36
N CYS A 267 8.56 -2.81 6.99
CA CYS A 267 9.74 -3.22 7.75
C CYS A 267 10.68 -4.13 6.94
N ASN A 268 10.92 -3.80 5.71
CA ASN A 268 11.79 -4.55 4.81
C ASN A 268 11.29 -5.98 4.47
N GLU A 269 9.98 -6.21 4.49
CA GLU A 269 9.34 -7.47 4.08
C GLU A 269 8.25 -7.17 3.05
N CYS A 270 8.37 -7.70 1.82
CA CYS A 270 7.34 -7.54 0.78
C CYS A 270 6.00 -8.14 1.24
N LYS A 271 4.96 -7.33 1.24
CA LYS A 271 3.62 -7.70 1.70
C LYS A 271 2.63 -7.89 0.55
N GLU A 272 2.68 -7.02 -0.43
CA GLU A 272 1.75 -7.03 -1.55
C GLU A 272 2.35 -6.39 -2.79
N MET A 273 1.77 -6.69 -3.93
CA MET A 273 1.99 -6.02 -5.20
C MET A 273 0.65 -5.45 -5.66
N LEU A 274 0.60 -4.16 -5.98
CA LEU A 274 -0.59 -3.52 -6.55
C LEU A 274 -0.32 -3.24 -8.01
N VAL A 275 -1.30 -3.53 -8.87
CA VAL A 275 -1.28 -3.19 -10.28
C VAL A 275 -2.44 -2.25 -10.55
N VAL A 276 -2.12 -1.06 -11.05
CA VAL A 276 -3.10 -0.03 -11.40
C VAL A 276 -3.21 0.02 -12.91
N MET A 277 -4.42 -0.09 -13.38
CA MET A 277 -4.76 -0.15 -14.81
C MET A 277 -5.78 0.90 -15.16
N THR A 278 -5.67 1.42 -16.40
CA THR A 278 -6.61 2.34 -17.03
C THR A 278 -6.91 1.88 -18.43
N LYS A 279 -7.99 2.34 -19.04
CA LYS A 279 -8.40 1.90 -20.37
C LYS A 279 -7.33 2.16 -21.43
N HIS A 280 -6.67 3.32 -21.35
CA HIS A 280 -5.53 3.68 -22.19
C HIS A 280 -4.57 4.53 -21.35
N THR A 281 -3.32 4.12 -21.26
CA THR A 281 -2.30 4.97 -20.66
C THR A 281 -1.46 5.59 -21.77
N HIS A 282 -1.41 6.94 -21.78
CA HIS A 282 -0.49 7.68 -22.65
C HIS A 282 0.87 7.89 -21.99
N ALA A 283 0.96 7.62 -20.69
CA ALA A 283 2.18 7.70 -19.91
C ALA A 283 2.90 6.35 -19.91
N PRO A 284 4.23 6.34 -19.85
CA PRO A 284 4.98 5.11 -19.69
C PRO A 284 4.69 4.48 -18.33
N LEU A 285 4.71 3.13 -18.29
CA LEU A 285 4.58 2.37 -17.04
C LEU A 285 5.53 2.90 -15.96
N THR A 286 4.99 3.15 -14.77
CA THR A 286 5.80 3.52 -13.60
C THR A 286 5.79 2.41 -12.56
N VAL A 287 6.97 2.07 -12.02
CA VAL A 287 7.11 1.09 -10.95
C VAL A 287 7.52 1.81 -9.65
N HIS A 288 6.76 1.60 -8.61
CA HIS A 288 6.95 2.17 -7.29
C HIS A 288 7.42 1.09 -6.31
N CYS A 289 8.62 1.26 -5.76
CA CYS A 289 9.17 0.43 -4.70
C CYS A 289 8.97 1.14 -3.37
N VAL A 290 8.16 0.57 -2.49
CA VAL A 290 7.74 1.22 -1.25
C VAL A 290 8.14 0.35 -0.07
N ASP A 291 8.76 0.95 0.94
CA ASP A 291 9.03 0.28 2.23
C ASP A 291 8.46 1.15 3.36
N LEU A 292 7.33 0.72 3.91
CA LEU A 292 6.60 1.44 4.94
C LEU A 292 7.18 1.12 6.32
N SER A 293 7.26 2.13 7.17
CA SER A 293 7.54 1.96 8.59
C SER A 293 6.30 1.39 9.31
N PRO A 294 6.48 0.67 10.42
CA PRO A 294 5.36 0.24 11.23
C PRO A 294 4.68 1.47 11.83
N LEU A 295 3.35 1.47 11.83
CA LEU A 295 2.60 2.52 12.51
C LEU A 295 2.91 2.43 14.02
N GLN A 296 3.46 3.49 14.57
CA GLN A 296 3.66 3.60 16.01
C GLN A 296 2.33 3.94 16.67
N LEU A 297 1.93 3.13 17.64
CA LEU A 297 0.84 3.54 18.55
C LEU A 297 1.30 4.81 19.27
N PRO A 298 0.41 5.80 19.46
CA PRO A 298 0.70 6.92 20.36
C PRO A 298 1.15 6.35 21.70
N GLN A 299 2.35 6.69 22.15
CA GLN A 299 2.80 6.34 23.50
C GLN A 299 1.98 7.20 24.46
N GLY A 300 0.90 6.67 25.03
CA GLY A 300 0.06 7.40 25.96
C GLY A 300 -1.05 6.56 26.56
N GLY A 301 -0.82 6.10 27.77
CA GLY A 301 -1.87 5.64 28.68
C GLY A 301 -2.11 4.14 28.71
N GLU A 302 -1.53 3.46 29.69
CA GLU A 302 -2.15 2.24 30.21
C GLU A 302 -3.62 2.56 30.54
N PRO A 303 -4.58 1.72 30.13
CA PRO A 303 -5.96 1.91 30.56
C PRO A 303 -6.02 1.78 32.08
N SER A 304 -6.30 2.89 32.75
CA SER A 304 -6.62 2.85 34.19
C SER A 304 -7.77 1.87 34.41
N PRO A 305 -7.70 1.02 35.44
CA PRO A 305 -8.77 0.08 35.71
C PRO A 305 -10.07 0.85 35.95
N MET A 306 -11.12 0.48 35.21
CA MET A 306 -12.47 1.02 35.38
C MET A 306 -12.86 0.99 36.86
N LYS A 307 -12.93 2.16 37.47
CA LYS A 307 -13.70 2.35 38.70
C LYS A 307 -15.16 2.38 38.30
N THR A 308 -15.89 1.36 38.67
CA THR A 308 -17.36 1.38 38.71
C THR A 308 -17.79 2.55 39.57
N SER A 309 -18.32 3.62 38.96
CA SER A 309 -18.98 4.70 39.70
C SER A 309 -20.48 4.47 39.67
N GLU A 310 -21.01 4.24 40.85
CA GLU A 310 -22.43 4.31 41.15
C GLU A 310 -23.01 5.69 40.78
N ARG A 311 -24.27 5.67 40.37
CA ARG A 311 -25.06 6.83 39.95
C ARG A 311 -25.20 7.84 41.10
N GLY A 312 -24.86 9.07 40.83
CA GLY A 312 -25.24 10.22 41.64
C GLY A 312 -25.61 11.40 40.77
N ILE A 313 -26.88 11.72 40.72
CA ILE A 313 -27.45 12.91 40.09
C ILE A 313 -27.08 14.13 40.93
N SER A 314 -26.41 15.17 40.41
CA SER A 314 -26.69 16.56 40.83
C SER A 314 -25.91 17.64 40.04
N LYS A 315 -26.69 18.59 39.48
CA LYS A 315 -26.55 20.05 39.40
C LYS A 315 -25.40 20.69 38.61
N LYS A 316 -25.85 21.48 37.61
CA LYS A 316 -25.18 22.57 36.89
C LYS A 316 -24.38 23.50 37.79
N LYS A 317 -23.22 23.90 37.33
CA LYS A 317 -22.65 25.23 37.62
C LYS A 317 -21.80 25.70 36.41
N ASP A 318 -22.07 26.96 36.03
CA ASP A 318 -21.44 27.77 35.03
C ASP A 318 -19.92 27.96 35.30
N ILE A 319 -19.10 27.92 34.26
CA ILE A 319 -17.72 28.45 34.34
C ILE A 319 -17.46 29.31 33.10
N GLN A 320 -17.06 30.53 33.41
CA GLN A 320 -16.75 31.67 32.56
C GLN A 320 -15.51 31.47 31.67
N LEU A 321 -15.58 32.12 30.50
CA LEU A 321 -14.47 32.38 29.60
C LEU A 321 -13.36 33.21 30.27
N GLY A 322 -12.10 32.75 30.19
CA GLY A 322 -10.89 33.49 30.46
C GLY A 322 -10.07 33.73 29.19
N ARG A 323 -9.74 34.98 28.96
CA ARG A 323 -9.02 35.56 27.80
C ARG A 323 -7.54 35.14 27.76
N SER A 324 -7.05 34.95 26.53
CA SER A 324 -5.68 34.88 26.05
C SER A 324 -4.80 36.11 26.46
N PRO A 325 -3.48 36.00 26.53
CA PRO A 325 -2.63 37.07 26.14
C PRO A 325 -1.75 36.77 24.92
N LYS A 326 -1.52 37.85 24.19
CA LYS A 326 -0.76 38.05 22.96
C LYS A 326 0.73 37.76 23.13
N GLY A 327 1.39 37.44 22.03
CA GLY A 327 2.75 37.90 21.83
C GLY A 327 3.59 37.02 20.88
N GLU A 328 3.88 37.65 19.80
CA GLU A 328 5.09 37.73 19.01
C GLU A 328 5.41 36.64 17.96
N GLY A 329 5.33 37.13 16.72
CA GLY A 329 5.71 36.45 15.50
C GLY A 329 7.23 36.44 15.30
N CYS A 330 7.71 35.36 14.71
CA CYS A 330 8.98 35.35 13.99
C CYS A 330 8.69 35.13 12.51
N ILE A 331 8.98 36.19 11.74
CA ILE A 331 8.95 36.17 10.27
C ILE A 331 10.28 35.59 9.81
N LEU A 332 10.27 34.43 9.15
CA LEU A 332 11.40 33.98 8.34
C LEU A 332 11.07 34.23 6.86
N LYS A 333 11.95 35.03 6.24
CA LYS A 333 11.93 35.37 4.81
C LYS A 333 12.30 34.12 3.97
N PRO A 334 11.77 34.00 2.74
CA PRO A 334 12.16 32.92 1.85
C PRO A 334 13.47 33.26 1.15
N ASP A 335 14.46 32.38 1.25
CA ASP A 335 15.69 32.43 0.47
C ASP A 335 15.63 31.51 -0.75
N GLU A 336 16.32 31.94 -1.73
CA GLU A 336 16.43 31.70 -3.14
C GLU A 336 16.53 30.26 -3.63
N LYS A 337 16.06 30.10 -4.86
CA LYS A 337 16.06 29.00 -5.82
C LYS A 337 17.35 28.20 -5.90
N THR A 338 17.24 26.90 -5.67
CA THR A 338 18.14 25.90 -6.24
C THR A 338 17.40 25.08 -7.33
N PRO A 339 18.08 24.62 -8.38
CA PRO A 339 17.42 24.03 -9.54
C PRO A 339 16.91 22.63 -9.22
N ASP A 340 15.70 22.40 -9.69
CA ASP A 340 14.90 21.20 -9.65
C ASP A 340 15.62 20.03 -10.37
N ASN A 341 16.08 19.05 -9.62
CA ASN A 341 16.52 17.75 -10.10
C ASN A 341 15.85 16.64 -9.31
N GLY A 342 14.80 16.09 -9.88
CA GLY A 342 14.30 14.75 -9.61
C GLY A 342 13.65 14.54 -8.24
N ASN A 343 12.35 14.77 -8.19
CA ASN A 343 11.41 14.57 -7.08
C ASN A 343 11.66 13.29 -6.25
N VAL A 344 12.25 13.45 -5.07
CA VAL A 344 12.03 12.54 -3.95
C VAL A 344 10.72 12.98 -3.31
N THR A 345 9.61 12.45 -3.79
CA THR A 345 8.31 12.69 -3.15
C THR A 345 8.30 11.95 -1.81
N ARG A 346 8.52 12.65 -0.71
CA ARG A 346 8.03 12.18 0.59
C ARG A 346 6.54 11.95 0.43
N LEU A 347 6.07 10.75 0.76
CA LEU A 347 4.64 10.44 0.78
C LEU A 347 3.91 11.51 1.56
N GLY A 348 3.03 12.26 0.89
CA GLY A 348 2.30 13.36 1.49
C GLY A 348 1.42 12.89 2.63
N LEU A 349 1.24 13.78 3.61
CA LEU A 349 0.43 13.61 4.80
C LEU A 349 -0.97 13.09 4.48
N SER A 350 -1.31 11.92 5.04
CA SER A 350 -2.71 11.51 5.20
C SER A 350 -3.31 12.28 6.40
N PRO A 351 -4.59 12.70 6.37
CA PRO A 351 -5.22 13.42 7.49
C PRO A 351 -5.31 12.61 8.79
N LEU A 352 -4.89 11.36 8.79
CA LEU A 352 -4.91 10.42 9.93
C LEU A 352 -3.50 10.00 10.40
N GLY A 353 -2.47 10.76 10.09
CA GLY A 353 -1.08 10.50 10.53
C GLY A 353 -0.12 10.33 9.35
N GLU A 354 1.13 10.68 9.58
CA GLU A 354 2.21 10.58 8.61
C GLU A 354 2.55 9.10 8.36
N LEU A 355 2.44 8.65 7.11
CA LEU A 355 3.05 7.40 6.69
C LEU A 355 4.54 7.67 6.48
N GLU A 356 5.36 7.22 7.42
CA GLU A 356 6.80 7.20 7.23
C GLU A 356 7.18 6.01 6.35
N GLY A 357 7.99 6.25 5.33
CA GLY A 357 8.46 5.19 4.45
C GLY A 357 9.45 5.68 3.41
N ALA A 358 10.15 4.74 2.80
CA ALA A 358 11.02 5.00 1.66
C ALA A 358 10.27 4.71 0.36
N LEU A 359 10.30 5.65 -0.58
CA LEU A 359 9.71 5.52 -1.91
C LEU A 359 10.80 5.66 -2.97
N PHE A 360 10.90 4.70 -3.86
CA PHE A 360 11.72 4.76 -5.06
C PHE A 360 10.87 4.42 -6.28
N SER A 361 10.77 5.35 -7.24
CA SER A 361 9.98 5.18 -8.46
C SER A 361 10.86 5.24 -9.70
N PHE A 362 10.56 4.40 -10.69
CA PHE A 362 11.28 4.36 -11.96
C PHE A 362 10.37 3.92 -13.11
N THR A 363 10.73 4.34 -14.31
CA THR A 363 10.16 3.82 -15.55
C THR A 363 11.03 2.65 -16.01
N PRO A 364 10.47 1.46 -16.27
CA PRO A 364 11.25 0.35 -16.77
C PRO A 364 11.82 0.71 -18.15
N SER A 365 13.13 0.83 -18.24
CA SER A 365 13.84 0.83 -19.50
C SER A 365 14.05 -0.60 -19.97
N VAL A 366 14.21 -0.82 -21.27
CA VAL A 366 14.69 -2.11 -21.80
C VAL A 366 15.94 -2.50 -20.98
N PRO A 367 16.03 -3.73 -20.43
CA PRO A 367 17.12 -4.11 -19.59
C PRO A 367 18.42 -3.92 -20.36
N SER A 368 19.16 -2.86 -20.06
CA SER A 368 20.57 -2.85 -20.35
C SER A 368 21.16 -4.00 -19.54
N PRO A 369 21.80 -4.99 -20.16
CA PRO A 369 22.53 -5.97 -19.39
C PRO A 369 23.42 -5.16 -18.46
N LEU A 370 23.36 -5.44 -17.15
CA LEU A 370 24.19 -4.79 -16.13
C LEU A 370 25.57 -4.60 -16.71
N GLY A 371 25.80 -3.37 -17.18
CA GLY A 371 26.70 -3.07 -18.30
C GLY A 371 28.08 -3.56 -18.02
N THR A 372 28.65 -4.04 -19.04
CA THR A 372 30.07 -3.89 -19.32
C THR A 372 30.72 -2.87 -18.39
N SER A 373 31.38 -3.35 -17.36
CA SER A 373 32.52 -2.75 -16.63
C SER A 373 32.39 -1.40 -15.91
N SER A 374 31.37 -0.59 -16.06
CA SER A 374 31.34 0.71 -15.38
C SER A 374 30.68 0.71 -13.99
N GLY A 375 30.07 -0.37 -13.57
CA GLY A 375 29.34 -0.46 -12.29
C GLY A 375 29.91 -1.46 -11.27
N LEU A 376 30.93 -2.23 -11.60
CA LEU A 376 31.58 -3.12 -10.64
C LEU A 376 32.74 -2.38 -9.96
N SER A 377 32.76 -2.40 -8.63
CA SER A 377 33.86 -1.83 -7.87
C SER A 377 35.20 -2.47 -8.32
N PRO A 378 36.24 -1.69 -8.68
CA PRO A 378 37.57 -2.24 -8.84
C PRO A 378 37.94 -2.99 -7.57
N LEU A 379 38.65 -4.12 -7.71
CA LEU A 379 39.09 -5.03 -6.64
C LEU A 379 40.12 -4.40 -5.68
N GLY A 380 40.13 -3.07 -5.51
CA GLY A 380 40.81 -2.37 -4.44
C GLY A 380 40.15 -2.62 -3.08
N GLU A 381 40.71 -2.13 -2.02
CA GLU A 381 40.11 -2.17 -0.69
C GLU A 381 38.75 -1.46 -0.80
N LEU A 382 37.66 -2.18 -0.46
CA LEU A 382 36.35 -1.57 -0.37
C LEU A 382 36.34 -0.70 0.89
N GLU A 383 36.29 0.59 0.69
CA GLU A 383 36.20 1.60 1.75
C GLU A 383 34.87 2.35 1.62
N GLY A 384 34.54 3.19 2.58
CA GLY A 384 33.35 4.02 2.55
C GLY A 384 32.10 3.34 3.13
N ALA A 385 30.98 3.46 2.41
CA ALA A 385 29.68 2.97 2.84
C ALA A 385 29.21 1.78 2.00
N LEU A 386 28.63 0.78 2.68
CA LEU A 386 27.94 -0.36 2.07
C LEU A 386 26.43 -0.16 2.20
N TYR A 387 25.71 -0.47 1.14
CA TYR A 387 24.26 -0.35 1.07
C TYR A 387 23.62 -1.68 0.71
N GLU A 388 22.53 -1.99 1.39
CA GLU A 388 21.65 -3.10 1.07
C GLU A 388 20.25 -2.55 0.80
N PRO A 389 19.73 -2.65 -0.44
CA PRO A 389 18.42 -2.15 -0.80
C PRO A 389 17.31 -2.79 0.01
N ASN A 390 16.20 -2.10 0.19
CA ASN A 390 15.01 -2.65 0.83
C ASN A 390 14.36 -3.77 -0.02
N ALA A 391 13.44 -4.51 0.59
CA ALA A 391 12.84 -5.69 -0.02
C ALA A 391 12.03 -5.37 -1.28
N SER A 392 11.40 -4.19 -1.38
CA SER A 392 10.65 -3.79 -2.57
C SER A 392 11.56 -3.57 -3.77
N ILE A 393 12.71 -2.91 -3.60
CA ILE A 393 13.73 -2.73 -4.64
C ILE A 393 14.34 -4.07 -5.04
N MET A 394 14.63 -4.94 -4.07
CA MET A 394 15.12 -6.29 -4.31
C MET A 394 14.15 -7.08 -5.19
N LYS A 395 12.86 -6.95 -4.94
CA LYS A 395 11.79 -7.58 -5.71
C LYS A 395 11.63 -6.96 -7.11
N ALA A 396 11.77 -5.65 -7.22
CA ALA A 396 11.69 -4.92 -8.49
C ALA A 396 12.84 -5.24 -9.43
N GLY A 397 14.03 -5.52 -8.88
CA GLY A 397 15.24 -5.79 -9.68
C GLY A 397 15.81 -4.55 -10.39
N CYS A 398 15.44 -3.34 -9.99
CA CYS A 398 15.80 -2.07 -10.62
C CYS A 398 17.20 -1.56 -10.23
N PHE A 399 18.20 -2.44 -10.26
CA PHE A 399 19.52 -2.14 -9.73
C PHE A 399 20.32 -1.13 -10.58
N SER A 400 20.11 -1.10 -11.89
CA SER A 400 20.75 -0.12 -12.78
C SER A 400 20.27 1.29 -12.46
N GLN A 401 18.95 1.47 -12.35
CA GLN A 401 18.33 2.74 -12.01
C GLN A 401 18.73 3.22 -10.61
N LEU A 402 18.89 2.26 -9.66
CA LEU A 402 19.41 2.54 -8.33
C LEU A 402 20.84 3.08 -8.38
N CYS A 403 21.73 2.44 -9.17
CA CYS A 403 23.10 2.89 -9.35
C CYS A 403 23.18 4.29 -9.98
N GLU A 404 22.39 4.52 -11.01
CA GLU A 404 22.36 5.81 -11.72
C GLU A 404 21.87 6.94 -10.79
N ARG A 405 20.78 6.70 -10.03
CA ARG A 405 20.17 7.72 -9.19
C ARG A 405 21.03 8.10 -7.98
N TYR A 406 21.65 7.12 -7.35
CA TYR A 406 22.37 7.32 -6.08
C TYR A 406 23.89 7.33 -6.22
N GLY A 407 24.43 7.19 -7.44
CA GLY A 407 25.88 7.15 -7.67
C GLY A 407 26.59 5.98 -6.98
N VAL A 408 25.85 4.90 -6.64
CA VAL A 408 26.40 3.74 -5.98
C VAL A 408 26.87 2.69 -7.00
N ARG A 409 27.84 1.87 -6.63
CA ARG A 409 28.43 0.81 -7.49
C ARG A 409 28.08 -0.55 -6.91
N ALA A 410 27.69 -1.49 -7.76
CA ALA A 410 27.46 -2.86 -7.34
C ALA A 410 28.77 -3.53 -6.89
N VAL A 411 28.75 -4.23 -5.74
CA VAL A 411 29.89 -4.98 -5.22
C VAL A 411 30.22 -6.19 -6.10
N GLY A 412 29.20 -6.81 -6.66
CA GLY A 412 29.37 -7.95 -7.55
C GLY A 412 28.05 -8.32 -8.23
N ARG A 413 28.16 -9.08 -9.33
CA ARG A 413 27.00 -9.60 -10.03
C ARG A 413 26.18 -10.48 -9.09
N ASN A 414 24.90 -10.26 -8.96
CA ASN A 414 24.01 -11.00 -8.05
C ASN A 414 24.35 -10.88 -6.54
N SER A 415 25.22 -9.94 -6.14
CA SER A 415 25.48 -9.67 -4.72
C SER A 415 24.32 -8.90 -4.09
N HIS A 416 23.67 -8.03 -4.88
CA HIS A 416 22.65 -7.08 -4.43
C HIS A 416 23.12 -6.21 -3.26
N LEU A 417 24.43 -5.95 -3.23
CA LEU A 417 25.12 -5.04 -2.32
C LEU A 417 25.78 -3.94 -3.14
N PHE A 418 25.74 -2.74 -2.62
CA PHE A 418 26.27 -1.55 -3.30
C PHE A 418 27.24 -0.81 -2.40
N VAL A 419 28.17 -0.09 -3.00
CA VAL A 419 29.14 0.72 -2.28
C VAL A 419 29.24 2.11 -2.87
N SER A 420 29.61 3.05 -2.03
CA SER A 420 29.95 4.41 -2.41
C SER A 420 31.11 4.89 -1.54
N ASP A 421 31.99 5.70 -2.13
CA ASP A 421 33.12 6.30 -1.41
C ASP A 421 32.62 7.40 -0.46
N GLU A 422 31.57 8.12 -0.87
CA GLU A 422 30.88 9.11 -0.06
C GLU A 422 29.55 8.56 0.49
N ALA A 423 29.09 9.08 1.62
CA ALA A 423 27.83 8.69 2.23
C ALA A 423 26.65 9.21 1.42
N VAL A 424 25.71 8.32 1.10
CA VAL A 424 24.42 8.65 0.47
C VAL A 424 23.32 8.55 1.55
N ASP A 425 22.74 9.68 1.92
CA ASP A 425 21.81 9.75 3.06
C ASP A 425 20.42 9.19 2.75
N ASP A 426 19.90 9.44 1.55
CA ASP A 426 18.55 9.08 1.13
C ASP A 426 18.45 7.71 0.44
N PHE A 427 19.46 6.86 0.60
CA PHE A 427 19.44 5.54 -0.02
C PHE A 427 18.26 4.69 0.50
N PRO A 428 17.43 4.12 -0.37
CA PRO A 428 16.24 3.36 0.03
C PRO A 428 16.60 1.95 0.48
N GLY A 429 17.18 1.83 1.67
CA GLY A 429 17.65 0.58 2.23
C GLY A 429 18.47 0.78 3.51
N ARG A 430 19.26 -0.23 3.85
CA ARG A 430 20.14 -0.19 5.02
C ARG A 430 21.53 0.31 4.64
N ARG A 431 22.09 1.20 5.44
CA ARG A 431 23.42 1.75 5.28
C ARG A 431 24.37 1.22 6.38
N PHE A 432 25.59 0.91 5.96
CA PHE A 432 26.63 0.41 6.84
C PHE A 432 27.97 1.07 6.50
N ARG A 433 28.76 1.36 7.53
CA ARG A 433 30.14 1.80 7.37
C ARG A 433 31.05 0.57 7.28
N ILE A 434 31.86 0.46 6.24
CA ILE A 434 32.85 -0.60 6.07
C ILE A 434 33.99 -0.37 7.06
N LEU A 435 34.37 -1.40 7.82
CA LEU A 435 35.48 -1.40 8.77
C LEU A 435 36.69 -2.14 8.23
N ALA A 436 36.44 -3.28 7.57
CA ALA A 436 37.48 -4.11 7.00
C ALA A 436 36.88 -5.06 5.95
N THR A 437 37.76 -5.55 5.07
CA THR A 437 37.43 -6.65 4.17
C THR A 437 38.41 -7.82 4.43
N SER A 438 37.94 -9.05 4.15
CA SER A 438 38.77 -10.25 4.28
C SER A 438 38.41 -11.25 3.21
N SER A 439 39.41 -11.91 2.66
CA SER A 439 39.17 -13.14 1.90
C SER A 439 38.80 -14.29 2.86
N MET A 440 38.58 -15.51 2.31
CA MET A 440 38.35 -16.69 3.14
C MET A 440 39.66 -17.29 3.72
N ASN A 441 40.76 -16.56 3.65
CA ASN A 441 42.06 -16.94 4.23
C ASN A 441 42.05 -16.85 5.75
N LYS A 442 42.46 -17.89 6.45
CA LYS A 442 42.45 -17.97 7.91
C LYS A 442 43.22 -16.84 8.60
N LYS A 443 44.36 -16.38 8.03
CA LYS A 443 45.19 -15.31 8.61
C LYS A 443 44.48 -13.96 8.49
N GLU A 444 43.89 -13.67 7.35
CA GLU A 444 43.13 -12.44 7.10
C GLU A 444 41.87 -12.39 7.95
N ILE A 445 41.10 -13.48 8.03
CA ILE A 445 39.91 -13.61 8.89
C ILE A 445 40.29 -13.31 10.36
N LYS A 446 41.39 -13.91 10.86
CA LYS A 446 41.81 -13.68 12.25
C LYS A 446 42.20 -12.22 12.50
N LYS A 447 42.81 -11.54 11.51
CA LYS A 447 43.16 -10.12 11.59
C LYS A 447 41.89 -9.26 11.58
N ALA A 448 40.98 -9.49 10.62
CA ALA A 448 39.79 -8.68 10.42
C ALA A 448 38.73 -8.84 11.52
N LEU A 449 38.69 -10.00 12.19
CA LEU A 449 37.76 -10.30 13.28
C LEU A 449 38.39 -10.18 14.68
N SER A 450 39.58 -9.60 14.79
CA SER A 450 40.23 -9.43 16.09
C SER A 450 39.36 -8.58 17.03
N GLY A 451 39.01 -9.13 18.21
CA GLY A 451 38.17 -8.46 19.20
C GLY A 451 36.65 -8.51 18.91
N ILE A 452 36.21 -9.30 17.91
CA ILE A 452 34.80 -9.49 17.58
C ILE A 452 34.37 -10.90 18.00
N ASP A 453 33.48 -11.00 19.00
CA ASP A 453 32.96 -12.27 19.51
C ASP A 453 31.57 -12.60 18.95
N SER A 454 30.83 -11.59 18.48
CA SER A 454 29.48 -11.73 17.92
C SER A 454 29.28 -10.85 16.69
N ALA A 455 28.47 -11.33 15.74
CA ALA A 455 28.11 -10.57 14.55
C ALA A 455 26.80 -11.04 13.91
N ASN A 456 26.12 -10.12 13.28
CA ASN A 456 24.98 -10.35 12.38
C ASN A 456 25.53 -10.73 10.99
N ILE A 457 25.32 -11.96 10.56
CA ILE A 457 25.87 -12.47 9.31
C ILE A 457 24.79 -12.51 8.23
N THR A 458 25.08 -11.90 7.09
CA THR A 458 24.24 -11.94 5.87
C THR A 458 25.05 -12.56 4.73
N VAL A 459 24.43 -13.47 4.00
CA VAL A 459 25.03 -14.18 2.86
C VAL A 459 24.34 -13.72 1.58
N ARG A 460 25.10 -13.26 0.58
CA ARG A 460 24.63 -12.80 -0.72
C ARG A 460 25.53 -13.40 -1.82
N ASN A 461 24.98 -14.26 -2.67
CA ASN A 461 25.75 -14.95 -3.71
C ASN A 461 27.03 -15.59 -3.16
N PHE A 462 26.90 -16.42 -2.14
CA PHE A 462 28.03 -17.04 -1.45
C PHE A 462 27.78 -18.54 -1.24
N PRO A 463 28.79 -19.41 -1.36
CA PRO A 463 28.58 -20.86 -1.38
C PRO A 463 28.30 -21.51 -0.02
N LEU A 464 28.45 -20.77 1.10
CA LEU A 464 28.16 -21.26 2.44
C LEU A 464 26.89 -20.62 2.99
N SER A 465 26.12 -21.38 3.74
CA SER A 465 24.99 -20.86 4.52
C SER A 465 25.46 -20.00 5.70
N VAL A 466 24.55 -19.19 6.26
CA VAL A 466 24.82 -18.38 7.47
C VAL A 466 25.30 -19.26 8.63
N ALA A 467 24.68 -20.43 8.83
CA ALA A 467 25.02 -21.34 9.92
C ALA A 467 26.43 -21.92 9.76
N GLU A 468 26.79 -22.36 8.56
CA GLU A 468 28.14 -22.88 8.25
C GLU A 468 29.21 -21.79 8.39
N LEU A 469 28.91 -20.59 7.89
CA LEU A 469 29.83 -19.46 7.98
C LEU A 469 30.05 -19.06 9.44
N ARG A 470 28.99 -18.96 10.24
CA ARG A 470 29.04 -18.67 11.67
C ARG A 470 29.90 -19.67 12.44
N LYS A 471 29.71 -20.97 12.17
CA LYS A 471 30.52 -22.04 12.76
C LYS A 471 32.00 -21.90 12.37
N ARG A 472 32.28 -21.59 11.09
CA ARG A 472 33.62 -21.41 10.57
C ARG A 472 34.36 -20.20 11.14
N LEU A 473 33.65 -19.09 11.31
CA LEU A 473 34.16 -17.85 11.90
C LEU A 473 34.21 -17.88 13.43
N LYS A 474 33.56 -18.85 14.07
CA LYS A 474 33.44 -19.01 15.54
C LYS A 474 32.80 -17.80 16.22
N LEU A 475 31.79 -17.19 15.60
CA LEU A 475 31.07 -16.01 16.11
C LEU A 475 29.73 -16.40 16.69
N LYS A 476 29.33 -15.71 17.77
CA LYS A 476 27.95 -15.74 18.30
C LYS A 476 27.02 -14.87 17.43
N ASP A 477 25.72 -15.07 17.57
CA ASP A 477 24.73 -14.23 16.89
C ASP A 477 24.53 -12.91 17.61
N GLY A 478 24.23 -11.82 16.85
CA GLY A 478 23.92 -10.50 17.39
C GLY A 478 25.16 -9.60 17.52
N GLY A 479 25.02 -8.54 18.33
CA GLY A 479 26.01 -7.47 18.50
C GLY A 479 25.92 -6.40 17.41
N ASP A 480 26.84 -5.43 17.47
CA ASP A 480 26.87 -4.24 16.59
C ASP A 480 27.63 -4.43 15.29
N THR A 481 28.27 -5.58 15.13
CA THR A 481 29.04 -5.92 13.92
C THR A 481 28.16 -6.66 12.92
N TYR A 482 28.25 -6.26 11.65
CA TYR A 482 27.60 -6.90 10.53
C TYR A 482 28.66 -7.48 9.60
N ILE A 483 28.45 -8.71 9.12
CA ILE A 483 29.33 -9.36 8.17
C ILE A 483 28.53 -9.75 6.93
N PHE A 484 28.87 -9.17 5.79
CA PHE A 484 28.29 -9.53 4.50
C PHE A 484 29.27 -10.45 3.78
N ALA A 485 28.85 -11.68 3.54
CA ALA A 485 29.62 -12.64 2.74
C ALA A 485 29.08 -12.65 1.32
N THR A 486 29.93 -12.33 0.35
CA THR A 486 29.56 -12.26 -1.05
C THR A 486 30.67 -12.74 -1.97
N THR A 487 30.34 -12.90 -3.26
CA THR A 487 31.30 -13.19 -4.32
C THR A 487 31.43 -11.98 -5.23
N VAL A 488 32.66 -11.52 -5.43
CA VAL A 488 33.03 -10.39 -6.29
C VAL A 488 33.70 -10.92 -7.56
N GLY A 489 33.33 -10.33 -8.70
CA GLY A 489 33.81 -10.84 -10.01
C GLY A 489 33.24 -12.24 -10.29
N THR A 490 34.06 -13.13 -10.82
CA THR A 490 33.67 -14.52 -11.13
C THR A 490 33.73 -15.44 -9.91
N ASP A 491 34.77 -15.35 -9.06
CA ASP A 491 35.02 -16.36 -8.01
C ASP A 491 35.60 -15.81 -6.70
N LYS A 492 35.93 -14.53 -6.61
CA LYS A 492 36.57 -13.98 -5.41
C LYS A 492 35.55 -13.87 -4.25
N ARG A 493 35.72 -14.75 -3.26
CA ARG A 493 34.91 -14.76 -2.02
C ARG A 493 35.42 -13.68 -1.08
N LEU A 494 34.49 -12.81 -0.65
CA LEU A 494 34.77 -11.65 0.20
C LEU A 494 33.87 -11.63 1.42
N LEU A 495 34.46 -11.33 2.58
CA LEU A 495 33.76 -10.94 3.78
C LEU A 495 33.92 -9.43 3.95
N ILE A 496 32.82 -8.70 4.08
CA ILE A 496 32.80 -7.27 4.33
C ILE A 496 32.31 -7.08 5.77
N ILE A 497 33.18 -6.56 6.62
CA ILE A 497 32.93 -6.34 8.04
C ILE A 497 32.50 -4.89 8.21
N CYS A 498 31.33 -4.67 8.81
CA CYS A 498 30.69 -3.37 8.87
C CYS A 498 30.11 -3.06 10.25
N LYS A 499 29.84 -1.80 10.50
CA LYS A 499 28.89 -1.32 11.53
C LYS A 499 27.72 -0.61 10.85
N LYS A 500 26.54 -0.68 11.47
CA LYS A 500 25.39 0.10 11.02
C LYS A 500 25.73 1.60 11.13
N ALA A 501 25.45 2.34 10.05
CA ALA A 501 25.69 3.78 9.98
C ALA A 501 24.51 4.56 10.57
#